data_cd2c3704b596c0a19ef8598bb4a77048
#
_entry.id   cd2c3704b596c0a19ef8598bb4a77048
#
_cell.length_a   1.000
_cell.length_b   1.000
_cell.length_c   1.000
_cell.angle_alpha   90.00
_cell.angle_beta   90.00
_cell.angle_gamma   90.00
#
_symmetry.space_group_name_H-M   'P 1'
#
loop_
_entity.id
_entity.type
_entity.pdbx_description
1 polymer ?
#
loop_
_entity_poly.entity_id
_entity_poly.type
_entity_poly.pdbx_seq_one_letter_code
_entity_poly.pdbx_strand_id
1 'polypeptide(L)'
;MGSPPMVTTKHKAMCISLAVACASAFALGLVAVPAAPAHAADTITAADQPYFAYYHLDQARAKGYTGAGVTIAMIDGPVDTSRPELAGATVLDKSPCQIKPDDGSRRHGTEVASILVARDYGVAPQATLYSYQTVSGGSEPDPACQDASVYKHASLINHAINDGADIVSISITSQDREASLKWALARAAASGTIIVAGIGNTGSANDAGSLSFWSGVVGVSAVDINGARADYSSWGSSVTTAAVGGPIKAYDYGTSQITQTVGTSISTPIVAGFLAMARQKWPDATSNQLLQLLVHTTVNPDGGWNQYTGYGVASPATMMNTDPSQYPDVNPLADKGGGSSPTPEEIAQYVDGVVPPAEIVFDNSYTYRGLDESVLGATTNPYPTHLGTSPRYHAK
;
A
#
# COMPACT_ATOMS: atom_id res chain seq x y z
N MET A 1 8.44 -82.01 -26.37
CA MET A 1 9.64 -82.83 -26.58
C MET A 1 10.80 -82.00 -26.02
N GLY A 2 11.46 -82.32 -25.03
CA GLY A 2 11.79 -83.40 -24.16
C GLY A 2 12.75 -82.78 -23.14
N SER A 3 12.41 -82.93 -21.92
CA SER A 3 13.32 -82.87 -20.77
C SER A 3 14.22 -84.09 -20.78
N PRO A 4 14.94 -84.35 -19.73
CA PRO A 4 15.98 -83.81 -18.90
C PRO A 4 17.23 -84.71 -18.93
N PRO A 5 17.92 -85.10 -17.91
CA PRO A 5 18.10 -84.66 -16.52
C PRO A 5 19.56 -84.77 -15.95
N MET A 6 19.61 -84.39 -14.66
CA MET A 6 20.25 -85.06 -13.51
C MET A 6 21.77 -85.18 -13.40
N VAL A 7 22.25 -84.70 -12.31
CA VAL A 7 22.57 -85.38 -10.99
C VAL A 7 24.07 -85.68 -10.80
N THR A 8 24.63 -85.30 -9.79
CA THR A 8 25.10 -85.74 -8.45
C THR A 8 26.59 -85.45 -8.31
N THR A 9 27.23 -85.35 -7.26
CA THR A 9 27.21 -85.44 -5.82
C THR A 9 28.60 -85.20 -5.24
N LYS A 10 28.62 -84.58 -4.09
CA LYS A 10 29.55 -84.79 -2.94
C LYS A 10 31.06 -84.95 -3.18
N HIS A 11 31.90 -84.21 -2.51
CA HIS A 11 32.55 -84.65 -1.26
C HIS A 11 33.31 -83.48 -0.56
N LYS A 12 33.31 -83.67 0.78
CA LYS A 12 33.99 -82.86 1.78
C LYS A 12 35.52 -82.92 1.69
N ALA A 13 36.20 -81.85 1.97
CA ALA A 13 37.45 -81.92 2.73
C ALA A 13 37.69 -80.57 3.41
N MET A 14 37.91 -80.70 4.70
CA MET A 14 38.27 -79.62 5.63
C MET A 14 39.78 -79.45 5.61
N CYS A 15 40.27 -78.23 5.40
CA CYS A 15 41.66 -77.85 5.76
C CYS A 15 41.68 -76.44 6.32
N ILE A 16 42.09 -76.37 7.53
CA ILE A 16 42.37 -75.16 8.31
C ILE A 16 43.68 -74.56 7.78
N SER A 17 43.69 -73.30 7.43
CA SER A 17 44.93 -72.55 7.32
C SER A 17 44.72 -71.07 7.73
N LEU A 18 45.52 -70.67 8.69
CA LEU A 18 45.74 -69.34 9.18
C LEU A 18 45.98 -68.36 8.02
N ALA A 19 45.22 -67.27 7.95
CA ALA A 19 45.57 -66.13 7.11
C ALA A 19 45.59 -64.86 7.93
N VAL A 20 46.74 -64.25 7.95
CA VAL A 20 47.11 -62.98 8.54
C VAL A 20 46.26 -61.89 7.95
N ALA A 21 45.55 -61.13 8.79
CA ALA A 21 44.78 -59.95 8.40
C ALA A 21 45.73 -58.74 8.18
N CYS A 22 45.93 -58.33 6.93
CA CYS A 22 46.42 -57.00 6.62
C CYS A 22 45.25 -56.04 6.53
N ALA A 23 45.03 -55.24 7.56
CA ALA A 23 44.05 -54.17 7.59
C ALA A 23 44.65 -52.98 6.78
N SER A 24 44.22 -52.82 5.52
CA SER A 24 44.45 -51.61 4.75
C SER A 24 43.41 -50.57 5.13
N ALA A 25 43.78 -49.62 6.00
CA ALA A 25 42.93 -48.48 6.31
C ALA A 25 42.89 -47.51 5.10
N PHE A 26 41.84 -47.59 4.31
CA PHE A 26 41.48 -46.52 3.40
C PHE A 26 40.97 -45.34 4.21
N ALA A 27 41.87 -44.35 4.50
CA ALA A 27 41.47 -43.04 4.97
C ALA A 27 40.80 -42.31 3.80
N LEU A 28 39.44 -42.31 3.71
CA LEU A 28 38.72 -41.34 2.92
C LEU A 28 38.97 -39.97 3.54
N GLY A 29 39.92 -39.23 2.98
CA GLY A 29 40.04 -37.80 3.25
C GLY A 29 38.79 -37.11 2.73
N LEU A 30 37.86 -36.74 3.62
CA LEU A 30 36.84 -35.74 3.33
C LEU A 30 37.59 -34.43 3.05
N VAL A 31 37.77 -34.12 1.77
CA VAL A 31 38.12 -32.78 1.34
C VAL A 31 36.87 -31.93 1.66
N ALA A 32 36.91 -31.21 2.77
CA ALA A 32 35.93 -30.16 3.05
C ALA A 32 36.11 -29.09 1.94
N VAL A 33 35.24 -29.15 0.94
CA VAL A 33 35.11 -28.05 -0.01
C VAL A 33 34.65 -26.86 0.85
N PRO A 34 35.42 -25.75 0.94
CA PRO A 34 34.95 -24.58 1.62
C PRO A 34 33.64 -24.17 0.92
N ALA A 35 32.53 -24.18 1.64
CA ALA A 35 31.31 -23.59 1.14
C ALA A 35 31.67 -22.15 0.73
N ALA A 36 31.49 -21.85 -0.56
CA ALA A 36 31.56 -20.47 -1.01
C ALA A 36 30.72 -19.64 -0.05
N PRO A 37 31.20 -18.46 0.43
CA PRO A 37 30.37 -17.61 1.24
C PRO A 37 29.09 -17.39 0.45
N ALA A 38 27.94 -17.80 1.02
CA ALA A 38 26.66 -17.40 0.49
C ALA A 38 26.77 -15.88 0.40
N HIS A 39 26.70 -15.33 -0.81
CA HIS A 39 26.55 -13.89 -0.98
C HIS A 39 25.35 -13.54 -0.11
N ALA A 40 25.57 -12.76 0.95
CA ALA A 40 24.46 -12.13 1.66
C ALA A 40 23.65 -11.46 0.55
N ALA A 41 22.41 -11.87 0.35
CA ALA A 41 21.54 -11.22 -0.61
C ALA A 41 21.62 -9.73 -0.29
N ASP A 42 21.96 -8.92 -1.29
CA ASP A 42 22.10 -7.47 -1.12
C ASP A 42 20.82 -6.96 -0.45
N THR A 43 20.92 -6.62 0.82
CA THR A 43 19.80 -6.19 1.64
C THR A 43 19.79 -4.67 1.69
N ILE A 44 18.68 -4.09 1.34
CA ILE A 44 18.48 -2.63 1.44
C ILE A 44 18.32 -2.27 2.91
N THR A 45 19.07 -1.27 3.37
CA THR A 45 19.10 -0.82 4.76
C THR A 45 18.65 0.64 4.89
N ALA A 46 18.49 1.12 6.13
CA ALA A 46 18.16 2.52 6.40
C ALA A 46 19.20 3.50 5.81
N ALA A 47 20.47 3.11 5.71
CA ALA A 47 21.52 3.93 5.11
C ALA A 47 21.35 4.12 3.58
N ASP A 48 20.62 3.22 2.94
CA ASP A 48 20.31 3.29 1.50
C ASP A 48 19.08 4.15 1.19
N GLN A 49 18.39 4.63 2.24
CA GLN A 49 17.12 5.34 2.16
C GLN A 49 17.26 6.76 2.72
N PRO A 50 17.62 7.76 1.89
CA PRO A 50 17.93 9.13 2.37
C PRO A 50 16.80 9.78 3.17
N TYR A 51 15.54 9.47 2.86
CA TYR A 51 14.40 9.99 3.63
C TYR A 51 14.42 9.55 5.10
N PHE A 52 15.02 8.39 5.42
CA PHE A 52 15.07 7.88 6.79
C PHE A 52 15.85 8.83 7.71
N ALA A 53 17.01 9.28 7.26
CA ALA A 53 17.82 10.27 7.99
C ALA A 53 17.20 11.66 7.90
N TYR A 54 16.67 12.07 6.74
CA TYR A 54 16.05 13.38 6.53
C TYR A 54 14.91 13.65 7.51
N TYR A 55 14.05 12.64 7.77
CA TYR A 55 12.92 12.76 8.68
C TYR A 55 13.23 12.33 10.10
N HIS A 56 14.47 11.99 10.43
CA HIS A 56 14.88 11.48 11.75
C HIS A 56 14.01 10.33 12.24
N LEU A 57 13.74 9.35 11.38
CA LEU A 57 12.84 8.24 11.71
C LEU A 57 13.39 7.33 12.81
N ASP A 58 14.71 7.28 13.01
CA ASP A 58 15.36 6.65 14.16
C ASP A 58 14.89 7.25 15.49
N GLN A 59 14.81 8.58 15.57
CA GLN A 59 14.32 9.30 16.75
C GLN A 59 12.82 9.11 16.97
N ALA A 60 12.02 9.09 15.90
CA ALA A 60 10.60 8.81 15.98
C ALA A 60 10.35 7.40 16.54
N ARG A 61 11.08 6.40 16.05
CA ARG A 61 11.04 5.02 16.53
C ARG A 61 11.49 4.88 17.98
N ALA A 62 12.56 5.57 18.37
CA ALA A 62 13.04 5.57 19.76
C ALA A 62 11.98 6.12 20.74
N LYS A 63 11.07 6.97 20.27
CA LYS A 63 9.91 7.47 21.01
C LYS A 63 8.67 6.57 20.91
N GLY A 64 8.75 5.45 20.18
CA GLY A 64 7.66 4.49 20.00
C GLY A 64 6.67 4.86 18.88
N TYR A 65 6.96 5.86 18.04
CA TYR A 65 6.11 6.24 16.91
C TYR A 65 6.43 5.32 15.72
N THR A 66 5.67 4.26 15.57
CA THR A 66 5.93 3.15 14.64
C THR A 66 4.71 2.72 13.84
N GLY A 67 3.57 3.41 14.00
CA GLY A 67 2.31 3.04 13.38
C GLY A 67 1.61 1.83 14.02
N ALA A 68 2.06 1.41 15.22
CA ALA A 68 1.46 0.26 15.90
C ALA A 68 -0.04 0.44 16.15
N GLY A 69 -0.82 -0.61 15.84
CA GLY A 69 -2.27 -0.61 15.98
C GLY A 69 -3.03 0.07 14.83
N VAL A 70 -2.31 0.58 13.83
CA VAL A 70 -2.92 1.24 12.65
C VAL A 70 -2.88 0.29 11.45
N THR A 71 -3.97 0.27 10.69
CA THR A 71 -4.07 -0.49 9.44
C THR A 71 -3.94 0.46 8.25
N ILE A 72 -2.95 0.20 7.41
CA ILE A 72 -2.76 0.90 6.13
C ILE A 72 -3.16 -0.05 5.01
N ALA A 73 -4.07 0.36 4.14
CA ALA A 73 -4.32 -0.30 2.87
C ALA A 73 -3.43 0.33 1.79
N MET A 74 -2.73 -0.48 1.04
CA MET A 74 -1.94 -0.08 -0.12
C MET A 74 -2.61 -0.59 -1.38
N ILE A 75 -2.96 0.30 -2.29
CA ILE A 75 -3.47 -0.06 -3.62
C ILE A 75 -2.33 0.15 -4.63
N ASP A 76 -1.77 -0.97 -5.10
CA ASP A 76 -0.56 -0.97 -5.93
C ASP A 76 -0.39 -2.29 -6.71
N GLY A 77 0.79 -2.57 -7.22
CA GLY A 77 1.20 -3.90 -7.69
C GLY A 77 1.35 -4.90 -6.54
N PRO A 78 1.60 -6.19 -6.86
CA PRO A 78 1.78 -7.23 -5.84
C PRO A 78 3.06 -7.02 -5.04
N VAL A 79 3.03 -7.47 -3.79
CA VAL A 79 4.16 -7.37 -2.86
C VAL A 79 4.89 -8.70 -2.76
N ASP A 80 6.18 -8.70 -2.99
CA ASP A 80 7.06 -9.84 -2.71
C ASP A 80 7.48 -9.84 -1.24
N THR A 81 6.72 -10.52 -0.41
CA THR A 81 6.98 -10.64 1.03
C THR A 81 8.19 -11.51 1.37
N SER A 82 8.81 -12.16 0.37
CA SER A 82 10.05 -12.92 0.56
C SER A 82 11.30 -12.04 0.64
N ARG A 83 11.17 -10.76 0.29
CA ARG A 83 12.28 -9.81 0.38
C ARG A 83 12.75 -9.63 1.82
N PRO A 84 14.08 -9.63 2.06
CA PRO A 84 14.65 -9.48 3.40
C PRO A 84 14.16 -8.25 4.15
N GLU A 85 13.90 -7.16 3.45
CA GLU A 85 13.46 -5.87 3.99
C GLU A 85 12.08 -5.97 4.66
N LEU A 86 11.24 -6.89 4.18
CA LEU A 86 9.89 -7.14 4.69
C LEU A 86 9.84 -8.25 5.73
N ALA A 87 10.98 -8.87 6.06
CA ALA A 87 11.03 -9.95 7.04
C ALA A 87 10.48 -9.49 8.40
N GLY A 88 9.39 -10.11 8.85
CA GLY A 88 8.69 -9.81 10.10
C GLY A 88 7.81 -8.55 10.06
N ALA A 89 7.62 -7.90 8.93
CA ALA A 89 6.52 -6.96 8.73
C ALA A 89 5.18 -7.72 8.60
N THR A 90 4.09 -7.08 9.01
CA THR A 90 2.74 -7.64 8.85
C THR A 90 2.17 -7.16 7.52
N VAL A 91 2.29 -7.97 6.48
CA VAL A 91 1.76 -7.69 5.15
C VAL A 91 0.76 -8.78 4.79
N LEU A 92 -0.48 -8.41 4.50
CA LEU A 92 -1.58 -9.32 4.16
C LEU A 92 -2.15 -8.93 2.79
N ASP A 93 -2.09 -9.83 1.83
CA ASP A 93 -2.79 -9.65 0.54
C ASP A 93 -4.29 -9.81 0.75
N LYS A 94 -5.02 -8.74 0.47
CA LYS A 94 -6.47 -8.60 0.60
C LYS A 94 -7.14 -8.38 -0.75
N SER A 95 -6.40 -8.58 -1.84
CA SER A 95 -6.91 -8.38 -3.19
C SER A 95 -8.15 -9.23 -3.44
N PRO A 96 -9.28 -8.66 -3.87
CA PRO A 96 -10.46 -9.45 -4.22
C PRO A 96 -10.17 -10.36 -5.42
N CYS A 97 -9.18 -9.98 -6.22
CA CYS A 97 -8.70 -10.75 -7.36
C CYS A 97 -7.21 -10.49 -7.58
N GLN A 98 -6.50 -11.51 -8.06
CA GLN A 98 -5.08 -11.40 -8.36
C GLN A 98 -4.87 -10.78 -9.76
N ILE A 99 -3.69 -10.21 -9.99
CA ILE A 99 -3.24 -9.81 -11.33
C ILE A 99 -2.12 -10.73 -11.81
N LYS A 100 -1.85 -10.71 -13.11
CA LYS A 100 -0.60 -11.21 -13.68
C LYS A 100 0.40 -10.07 -13.69
N PRO A 101 1.35 -10.04 -12.73
CA PRO A 101 2.30 -8.95 -12.64
C PRO A 101 3.38 -9.07 -13.71
N ASP A 102 3.86 -7.92 -14.20
CA ASP A 102 5.18 -7.81 -14.78
C ASP A 102 6.22 -7.48 -13.70
N ASP A 103 7.50 -7.49 -14.08
CA ASP A 103 8.60 -7.17 -13.13
C ASP A 103 8.51 -5.72 -12.61
N GLY A 104 7.98 -4.82 -13.43
CA GLY A 104 7.79 -3.41 -13.06
C GLY A 104 6.74 -3.24 -11.96
N SER A 105 5.57 -3.85 -12.11
CA SER A 105 4.48 -3.76 -11.13
C SER A 105 4.86 -4.46 -9.81
N ARG A 106 5.55 -5.61 -9.89
CA ARG A 106 6.07 -6.30 -8.69
C ARG A 106 7.11 -5.46 -7.95
N ARG A 107 8.06 -4.86 -8.70
CA ARG A 107 9.05 -3.95 -8.11
C ARG A 107 8.36 -2.80 -7.39
N HIS A 108 7.42 -2.13 -8.08
CA HIS A 108 6.76 -0.95 -7.55
C HIS A 108 5.94 -1.26 -6.28
N GLY A 109 5.10 -2.30 -6.29
CA GLY A 109 4.34 -2.69 -5.11
C GLY A 109 5.23 -3.10 -3.93
N THR A 110 6.33 -3.82 -4.19
CA THR A 110 7.29 -4.22 -3.13
C THR A 110 8.06 -3.01 -2.57
N GLU A 111 8.45 -2.07 -3.43
CA GLU A 111 9.11 -0.82 -3.04
C GLU A 111 8.20 0.02 -2.14
N VAL A 112 6.95 0.26 -2.56
CA VAL A 112 5.97 1.03 -1.79
C VAL A 112 5.68 0.37 -0.44
N ALA A 113 5.47 -0.96 -0.41
CA ALA A 113 5.29 -1.70 0.83
C ALA A 113 6.50 -1.57 1.77
N SER A 114 7.72 -1.61 1.22
CA SER A 114 8.95 -1.47 1.99
C SER A 114 9.10 -0.08 2.60
N ILE A 115 8.73 0.99 1.88
CA ILE A 115 8.71 2.35 2.42
C ILE A 115 7.71 2.47 3.59
N LEU A 116 6.58 1.78 3.51
CA LEU A 116 5.59 1.78 4.59
C LEU A 116 6.06 0.98 5.80
N VAL A 117 6.42 -0.31 5.62
CA VAL A 117 6.51 -1.25 6.73
C VAL A 117 7.82 -2.04 6.84
N ALA A 118 8.84 -1.76 6.03
CA ALA A 118 10.14 -2.42 6.20
C ALA A 118 10.67 -2.21 7.63
N ARG A 119 11.16 -3.28 8.25
CA ARG A 119 11.56 -3.24 9.66
C ARG A 119 12.70 -2.27 9.93
N ASP A 120 13.65 -2.16 9.00
CA ASP A 120 14.82 -1.31 9.19
C ASP A 120 14.55 0.16 8.83
N TYR A 121 13.81 0.41 7.74
CA TYR A 121 13.63 1.76 7.21
C TYR A 121 12.18 2.18 6.91
N GLY A 122 11.20 1.29 7.04
CA GLY A 122 9.78 1.64 6.83
C GLY A 122 9.34 2.78 7.74
N VAL A 123 8.49 3.65 7.27
CA VAL A 123 8.02 4.83 8.04
C VAL A 123 7.14 4.40 9.21
N ALA A 124 6.30 3.39 9.02
CA ALA A 124 5.40 2.84 10.02
C ALA A 124 5.60 1.32 10.20
N PRO A 125 6.78 0.86 10.70
CA PRO A 125 7.21 -0.53 10.64
C PRO A 125 6.38 -1.50 11.50
N GLN A 126 5.49 -1.01 12.35
CA GLN A 126 4.57 -1.81 13.18
C GLN A 126 3.09 -1.64 12.75
N ALA A 127 2.82 -0.90 11.69
CA ALA A 127 1.49 -0.90 11.09
C ALA A 127 1.18 -2.25 10.45
N THR A 128 -0.10 -2.60 10.38
CA THR A 128 -0.58 -3.70 9.54
C THR A 128 -0.78 -3.17 8.13
N LEU A 129 -0.14 -3.80 7.14
CA LEU A 129 -0.30 -3.46 5.74
C LEU A 129 -1.24 -4.44 5.05
N TYR A 130 -2.38 -3.95 4.56
CA TYR A 130 -3.25 -4.66 3.63
C TYR A 130 -2.88 -4.27 2.21
N SER A 131 -2.47 -5.24 1.40
CA SER A 131 -2.12 -5.03 -0.02
C SER A 131 -3.32 -5.37 -0.90
N TYR A 132 -3.67 -4.46 -1.79
CA TYR A 132 -4.71 -4.62 -2.81
C TYR A 132 -4.09 -4.40 -4.17
N GLN A 133 -4.16 -5.42 -5.04
CA GLN A 133 -3.56 -5.37 -6.36
C GLN A 133 -4.47 -4.64 -7.35
N THR A 134 -3.89 -3.69 -8.09
CA THR A 134 -4.55 -3.03 -9.23
C THR A 134 -3.76 -3.25 -10.50
N VAL A 135 -4.44 -3.24 -11.63
CA VAL A 135 -3.80 -3.36 -12.95
C VAL A 135 -3.11 -2.04 -13.29
N SER A 136 -1.80 -2.09 -13.49
CA SER A 136 -0.98 -0.93 -13.85
C SER A 136 0.25 -1.35 -14.66
N GLY A 137 0.82 -0.41 -15.43
CA GLY A 137 2.00 -0.69 -16.24
C GLY A 137 1.77 -1.78 -17.26
N GLY A 138 2.61 -2.82 -17.26
CA GLY A 138 2.50 -4.00 -18.12
C GLY A 138 1.77 -5.17 -17.48
N SER A 139 1.17 -5.00 -16.28
CA SER A 139 0.39 -6.05 -15.64
C SER A 139 -0.96 -6.26 -16.29
N GLU A 140 -1.51 -7.46 -16.17
CA GLU A 140 -2.78 -7.84 -16.76
C GLU A 140 -3.75 -8.39 -15.71
N PRO A 141 -5.09 -8.27 -15.89
CA PRO A 141 -6.06 -8.98 -15.08
C PRO A 141 -5.83 -10.50 -15.09
N ASP A 142 -6.06 -11.17 -13.96
CA ASP A 142 -6.12 -12.63 -13.98
C ASP A 142 -7.38 -13.08 -14.77
N PRO A 143 -7.24 -13.93 -15.79
CA PRO A 143 -8.37 -14.45 -16.54
C PRO A 143 -9.43 -15.20 -15.70
N ALA A 144 -9.07 -15.66 -14.52
CA ALA A 144 -10.02 -16.25 -13.57
C ALA A 144 -10.98 -15.22 -12.97
N CYS A 145 -10.61 -13.94 -13.01
CA CYS A 145 -11.42 -12.84 -12.52
C CYS A 145 -12.30 -12.26 -13.64
N GLN A 146 -13.55 -12.67 -13.67
CA GLN A 146 -14.48 -12.28 -14.74
C GLN A 146 -14.94 -10.82 -14.65
N ASP A 147 -14.91 -10.22 -13.44
CA ASP A 147 -15.34 -8.84 -13.22
C ASP A 147 -14.13 -7.90 -13.14
N ALA A 148 -13.87 -7.17 -14.23
CA ALA A 148 -12.78 -6.21 -14.28
C ALA A 148 -12.99 -5.00 -13.34
N SER A 149 -14.19 -4.77 -12.83
CA SER A 149 -14.46 -3.66 -11.91
C SER A 149 -13.78 -3.83 -10.56
N VAL A 150 -13.43 -5.07 -10.18
CA VAL A 150 -12.71 -5.37 -8.93
C VAL A 150 -11.33 -4.73 -8.84
N TYR A 151 -10.70 -4.40 -9.99
CA TYR A 151 -9.39 -3.75 -10.04
C TYR A 151 -9.46 -2.22 -10.02
N LYS A 152 -10.65 -1.64 -10.11
CA LYS A 152 -10.84 -0.19 -10.09
C LYS A 152 -10.63 0.40 -8.70
N HIS A 153 -10.14 1.64 -8.63
CA HIS A 153 -9.89 2.32 -7.36
C HIS A 153 -11.14 2.39 -6.48
N ALA A 154 -12.32 2.65 -7.06
CA ALA A 154 -13.58 2.68 -6.30
C ALA A 154 -13.84 1.36 -5.55
N SER A 155 -13.65 0.24 -6.24
CA SER A 155 -13.81 -1.10 -5.66
C SER A 155 -12.78 -1.35 -4.56
N LEU A 156 -11.50 -1.11 -4.85
CA LEU A 156 -10.40 -1.40 -3.93
C LEU A 156 -10.43 -0.51 -2.68
N ILE A 157 -10.83 0.78 -2.82
CA ILE A 157 -11.07 1.68 -1.68
C ILE A 157 -12.19 1.12 -0.81
N ASN A 158 -13.31 0.69 -1.40
CA ASN A 158 -14.41 0.11 -0.64
C ASN A 158 -14.04 -1.20 0.04
N HIS A 159 -13.27 -2.08 -0.60
CA HIS A 159 -12.71 -3.27 0.05
C HIS A 159 -11.81 -2.91 1.23
N ALA A 160 -10.92 -1.92 1.06
CA ALA A 160 -10.06 -1.43 2.13
C ALA A 160 -10.85 -0.91 3.34
N ILE A 161 -11.93 -0.15 3.10
CA ILE A 161 -12.82 0.33 4.16
C ILE A 161 -13.60 -0.83 4.80
N ASN A 162 -14.09 -1.80 4.02
CA ASN A 162 -14.75 -3.01 4.53
C ASN A 162 -13.85 -3.80 5.48
N ASP A 163 -12.56 -3.84 5.18
CA ASP A 163 -11.54 -4.53 5.97
C ASP A 163 -11.01 -3.70 7.16
N GLY A 164 -11.49 -2.46 7.32
CA GLY A 164 -11.17 -1.61 8.47
C GLY A 164 -9.86 -0.83 8.35
N ALA A 165 -9.47 -0.44 7.13
CA ALA A 165 -8.29 0.40 6.93
C ALA A 165 -8.50 1.82 7.46
N ASP A 166 -7.55 2.32 8.25
CA ASP A 166 -7.50 3.71 8.73
C ASP A 166 -7.04 4.67 7.63
N ILE A 167 -6.11 4.19 6.81
CA ILE A 167 -5.44 4.98 5.75
C ILE A 167 -5.37 4.13 4.49
N VAL A 168 -5.64 4.73 3.34
CA VAL A 168 -5.43 4.11 2.02
C VAL A 168 -4.34 4.88 1.29
N SER A 169 -3.24 4.22 0.96
CA SER A 169 -2.10 4.74 0.21
C SER A 169 -2.15 4.27 -1.24
N ILE A 170 -2.18 5.21 -2.20
CA ILE A 170 -2.32 4.92 -3.62
C ILE A 170 -1.18 5.60 -4.38
N SER A 171 -0.19 4.80 -4.80
CA SER A 171 0.97 5.29 -5.54
C SER A 171 0.82 5.16 -7.07
N ILE A 172 -0.35 4.72 -7.52
CA ILE A 172 -0.71 4.59 -8.93
C ILE A 172 -1.60 5.77 -9.32
N THR A 173 -1.21 6.49 -10.36
CA THR A 173 -2.03 7.58 -10.91
C THR A 173 -3.22 7.01 -11.69
N SER A 174 -4.39 7.61 -11.52
CA SER A 174 -5.61 7.26 -12.26
C SER A 174 -6.33 8.51 -12.70
N GLN A 175 -6.87 8.47 -13.91
CA GLN A 175 -7.76 9.51 -14.46
C GLN A 175 -9.24 9.11 -14.36
N ASP A 176 -9.55 8.14 -13.51
CA ASP A 176 -10.92 7.69 -13.30
C ASP A 176 -11.81 8.82 -12.76
N ARG A 177 -12.96 9.01 -13.41
CA ARG A 177 -13.99 10.01 -13.09
C ARG A 177 -15.38 9.37 -12.91
N GLU A 178 -15.42 8.07 -12.71
CA GLU A 178 -16.68 7.36 -12.54
C GLU A 178 -17.40 7.80 -11.25
N ALA A 179 -18.73 7.79 -11.30
CA ALA A 179 -19.56 8.11 -10.12
C ALA A 179 -19.24 7.19 -8.92
N SER A 180 -18.92 5.92 -9.21
CA SER A 180 -18.54 4.96 -8.17
C SER A 180 -17.31 5.39 -7.36
N LEU A 181 -16.33 6.05 -8.00
CA LEU A 181 -15.16 6.59 -7.28
C LEU A 181 -15.57 7.75 -6.35
N LYS A 182 -16.43 8.65 -6.83
CA LYS A 182 -16.98 9.73 -6.00
C LYS A 182 -17.61 9.19 -4.72
N TRP A 183 -18.44 8.16 -4.85
CA TRP A 183 -19.13 7.60 -3.70
C TRP A 183 -18.23 6.78 -2.77
N ALA A 184 -17.21 6.11 -3.31
CA ALA A 184 -16.18 5.49 -2.48
C ALA A 184 -15.40 6.53 -1.66
N LEU A 185 -15.10 7.70 -2.22
CA LEU A 185 -14.46 8.81 -1.50
C LEU A 185 -15.41 9.50 -0.52
N ALA A 186 -16.69 9.64 -0.84
CA ALA A 186 -17.71 10.11 0.10
C ALA A 186 -17.82 9.15 1.31
N ARG A 187 -17.81 7.85 1.05
CA ARG A 187 -17.75 6.83 2.11
C ARG A 187 -16.48 6.96 2.97
N ALA A 188 -15.30 7.11 2.35
CA ALA A 188 -14.04 7.29 3.07
C ALA A 188 -14.11 8.49 4.02
N ALA A 189 -14.65 9.63 3.54
CA ALA A 189 -14.86 10.81 4.38
C ALA A 189 -15.84 10.54 5.53
N ALA A 190 -16.94 9.83 5.26
CA ALA A 190 -17.96 9.50 6.27
C ALA A 190 -17.48 8.48 7.31
N SER A 191 -16.63 7.52 6.91
CA SER A 191 -16.07 6.48 7.79
C SER A 191 -14.79 6.90 8.52
N GLY A 192 -14.21 8.04 8.16
CA GLY A 192 -12.98 8.53 8.74
C GLY A 192 -11.72 7.84 8.20
N THR A 193 -11.78 7.21 7.02
CA THR A 193 -10.62 6.66 6.33
C THR A 193 -9.91 7.75 5.53
N ILE A 194 -8.60 7.92 5.74
CA ILE A 194 -7.81 8.94 5.04
C ILE A 194 -7.26 8.35 3.73
N ILE A 195 -7.48 9.04 2.62
CA ILE A 195 -6.94 8.64 1.31
C ILE A 195 -5.72 9.50 0.97
N VAL A 196 -4.60 8.87 0.64
CA VAL A 196 -3.34 9.52 0.25
C VAL A 196 -2.96 9.07 -1.16
N ALA A 197 -2.75 10.00 -2.07
CA ALA A 197 -2.47 9.68 -3.47
C ALA A 197 -1.32 10.52 -4.04
N GLY A 198 -0.47 9.90 -4.86
CA GLY A 198 0.58 10.58 -5.59
C GLY A 198 0.01 11.48 -6.71
N ILE A 199 0.65 12.64 -6.91
CA ILE A 199 0.20 13.59 -7.94
C ILE A 199 0.69 13.23 -9.35
N GLY A 200 1.70 12.38 -9.49
CA GLY A 200 2.29 11.97 -10.77
C GLY A 200 3.69 12.52 -11.03
N ASN A 201 4.31 12.01 -12.10
CA ASN A 201 5.73 12.18 -12.39
C ASN A 201 5.98 12.76 -13.80
N THR A 202 5.12 13.66 -14.28
CA THR A 202 5.25 14.24 -15.64
C THR A 202 6.01 15.57 -15.68
N GLY A 203 6.36 16.14 -14.52
CA GLY A 203 6.97 17.46 -14.43
C GLY A 203 6.08 18.61 -14.89
N SER A 204 4.78 18.36 -15.10
CA SER A 204 3.82 19.30 -15.65
C SER A 204 2.61 19.47 -14.74
N ALA A 205 1.75 20.44 -15.06
CA ALA A 205 0.49 20.61 -14.36
C ALA A 205 -0.40 19.37 -14.48
N ASN A 206 -0.95 18.92 -13.36
CA ASN A 206 -1.84 17.77 -13.27
C ASN A 206 -3.01 18.12 -12.34
N ASP A 207 -3.89 19.00 -12.79
CA ASP A 207 -4.97 19.51 -11.97
C ASP A 207 -6.18 18.57 -11.98
N ALA A 208 -6.84 18.42 -13.12
CA ALA A 208 -8.16 17.78 -13.20
C ALA A 208 -8.11 16.27 -13.55
N GLY A 209 -6.94 15.68 -13.76
CA GLY A 209 -6.80 14.32 -14.31
C GLY A 209 -6.41 13.25 -13.30
N SER A 210 -6.06 13.60 -12.06
CA SER A 210 -5.53 12.64 -11.10
C SER A 210 -6.49 12.37 -9.93
N LEU A 211 -6.29 11.20 -9.27
CA LEU A 211 -7.01 10.87 -8.04
C LEU A 211 -6.77 11.93 -6.95
N SER A 212 -5.57 12.50 -6.90
CA SER A 212 -5.20 13.55 -5.94
C SER A 212 -6.03 14.85 -6.07
N PHE A 213 -6.74 15.06 -7.20
CA PHE A 213 -7.62 16.21 -7.37
C PHE A 213 -8.95 16.09 -6.62
N TRP A 214 -9.39 14.88 -6.30
CA TRP A 214 -10.66 14.68 -5.62
C TRP A 214 -10.66 15.28 -4.21
N SER A 215 -11.81 15.79 -3.78
CA SER A 215 -12.02 16.31 -2.42
C SER A 215 -11.69 15.24 -1.37
N GLY A 216 -11.11 15.67 -0.26
CA GLY A 216 -10.74 14.78 0.84
C GLY A 216 -9.49 13.94 0.60
N VAL A 217 -8.95 13.87 -0.63
CA VAL A 217 -7.75 13.10 -0.94
C VAL A 217 -6.49 13.94 -0.66
N VAL A 218 -5.54 13.39 0.09
CA VAL A 218 -4.22 14.00 0.31
C VAL A 218 -3.38 13.82 -0.95
N GLY A 219 -3.20 14.87 -1.74
CA GLY A 219 -2.33 14.86 -2.92
C GLY A 219 -0.88 15.12 -2.55
N VAL A 220 0.02 14.19 -2.90
CA VAL A 220 1.43 14.24 -2.48
C VAL A 220 2.34 14.47 -3.67
N SER A 221 3.09 15.59 -3.64
CA SER A 221 4.18 15.90 -4.57
C SER A 221 5.54 15.47 -4.03
N ALA A 222 6.57 15.54 -4.88
CA ALA A 222 7.92 15.12 -4.53
C ALA A 222 8.88 16.31 -4.39
N VAL A 223 9.69 16.26 -3.32
CA VAL A 223 10.89 17.09 -3.12
C VAL A 223 12.12 16.21 -3.00
N ASP A 224 13.30 16.81 -3.19
CA ASP A 224 14.58 16.19 -2.89
C ASP A 224 14.92 16.29 -1.38
N ILE A 225 16.07 15.76 -0.99
CA ILE A 225 16.55 15.82 0.40
C ILE A 225 16.97 17.23 0.87
N ASN A 226 16.96 18.23 0.00
CA ASN A 226 17.16 19.63 0.36
C ASN A 226 15.83 20.38 0.49
N GLY A 227 14.71 19.71 0.27
CA GLY A 227 13.37 20.29 0.27
C GLY A 227 13.01 21.03 -1.02
N ALA A 228 13.88 20.98 -2.05
CA ALA A 228 13.58 21.57 -3.35
C ALA A 228 12.64 20.64 -4.15
N ARG A 229 11.72 21.25 -4.93
CA ARG A 229 10.81 20.48 -5.79
C ARG A 229 11.61 19.58 -6.74
N ALA A 230 11.25 18.32 -6.81
CA ALA A 230 11.80 17.40 -7.79
C ALA A 230 11.25 17.73 -9.20
N ASP A 231 12.14 17.84 -10.20
CA ASP A 231 11.76 18.27 -11.56
C ASP A 231 10.71 17.38 -12.21
N TYR A 232 10.73 16.08 -11.90
CA TYR A 232 9.76 15.12 -12.40
C TYR A 232 8.40 15.25 -11.72
N SER A 233 8.32 15.85 -10.52
CA SER A 233 7.05 15.93 -9.79
C SER A 233 6.04 16.77 -10.58
N SER A 234 4.87 16.20 -10.84
CA SER A 234 3.72 16.97 -11.30
C SER A 234 3.33 18.00 -10.24
N TRP A 235 2.52 19.00 -10.61
CA TRP A 235 2.12 20.10 -9.74
C TRP A 235 0.71 20.59 -10.11
N GLY A 236 0.10 21.41 -9.27
CA GLY A 236 -1.22 21.99 -9.52
C GLY A 236 -2.07 22.12 -8.28
N SER A 237 -3.36 22.40 -8.45
CA SER A 237 -4.33 22.61 -7.37
C SER A 237 -4.60 21.36 -6.53
N SER A 238 -4.27 20.18 -7.06
CA SER A 238 -4.43 18.90 -6.37
C SER A 238 -3.40 18.64 -5.27
N VAL A 239 -2.30 19.40 -5.20
CA VAL A 239 -1.24 19.20 -4.21
C VAL A 239 -1.70 19.64 -2.81
N THR A 240 -1.64 18.71 -1.86
CA THR A 240 -1.87 19.00 -0.44
C THR A 240 -0.55 19.23 0.30
N THR A 241 0.43 18.36 0.09
CA THR A 241 1.74 18.40 0.76
C THR A 241 2.80 17.78 -0.12
N ALA A 242 4.05 17.93 0.26
CA ALA A 242 5.18 17.29 -0.40
C ALA A 242 5.94 16.37 0.58
N ALA A 243 6.63 15.38 0.05
CA ALA A 243 7.60 14.59 0.79
C ALA A 243 8.78 14.20 -0.11
N VAL A 244 9.86 13.67 0.50
CA VAL A 244 11.02 13.19 -0.25
C VAL A 244 10.61 12.12 -1.25
N GLY A 245 10.92 12.33 -2.54
CA GLY A 245 10.59 11.43 -3.64
C GLY A 245 11.79 10.65 -4.18
N GLY A 246 12.84 10.49 -3.39
CA GLY A 246 14.05 9.78 -3.76
C GLY A 246 15.23 10.72 -4.12
N PRO A 247 16.34 10.19 -4.69
CA PRO A 247 16.49 8.77 -5.05
C PRO A 247 16.57 7.84 -3.84
N ILE A 248 15.97 6.65 -3.97
CA ILE A 248 16.05 5.57 -2.99
C ILE A 248 16.54 4.28 -3.66
N LYS A 249 16.93 3.29 -2.85
CA LYS A 249 17.26 1.95 -3.35
C LYS A 249 16.03 1.06 -3.40
N ALA A 250 15.88 0.33 -4.50
CA ALA A 250 14.84 -0.69 -4.69
C ALA A 250 15.41 -1.90 -5.44
N TYR A 251 14.83 -3.08 -5.23
CA TYR A 251 15.21 -4.28 -5.95
C TYR A 251 14.48 -4.33 -7.29
N ASP A 252 15.25 -4.50 -8.35
CA ASP A 252 14.75 -4.65 -9.71
C ASP A 252 14.70 -6.12 -10.11
N TYR A 253 13.49 -6.62 -10.39
CA TYR A 253 13.27 -8.05 -10.73
C TYR A 253 13.74 -8.40 -12.12
N GLY A 254 13.72 -7.46 -13.07
CA GLY A 254 14.17 -7.69 -14.43
C GLY A 254 15.68 -7.89 -14.53
N THR A 255 16.44 -7.15 -13.72
CA THR A 255 17.90 -7.25 -13.66
C THR A 255 18.43 -8.07 -12.48
N SER A 256 17.58 -8.39 -11.52
CA SER A 256 17.94 -9.03 -10.25
C SER A 256 18.99 -8.23 -9.45
N GLN A 257 18.95 -6.91 -9.51
CA GLN A 257 19.90 -6.02 -8.87
C GLN A 257 19.19 -4.94 -8.03
N ILE A 258 19.93 -4.33 -7.11
CA ILE A 258 19.47 -3.12 -6.42
C ILE A 258 19.74 -1.92 -7.35
N THR A 259 18.68 -1.14 -7.62
CA THR A 259 18.74 0.05 -8.48
C THR A 259 18.27 1.28 -7.70
N GLN A 260 18.42 2.47 -8.30
CA GLN A 260 17.84 3.69 -7.75
C GLN A 260 16.53 4.02 -8.44
N THR A 261 15.56 4.47 -7.64
CA THR A 261 14.25 4.92 -8.11
C THR A 261 13.92 6.30 -7.57
N VAL A 262 13.05 7.01 -8.27
CA VAL A 262 12.50 8.32 -7.90
C VAL A 262 11.02 8.37 -8.29
N GLY A 263 10.23 9.12 -7.54
CA GLY A 263 8.82 9.32 -7.90
C GLY A 263 7.97 9.84 -6.75
N THR A 264 6.83 10.42 -7.09
CA THR A 264 5.77 10.73 -6.11
C THR A 264 5.20 9.47 -5.48
N SER A 265 5.40 8.31 -6.10
CA SER A 265 5.10 6.99 -5.53
C SER A 265 5.94 6.63 -4.31
N ILE A 266 7.08 7.31 -4.10
CA ILE A 266 7.91 7.24 -2.90
C ILE A 266 7.37 8.20 -1.82
N SER A 267 7.04 9.42 -2.23
CA SER A 267 6.53 10.47 -1.32
C SER A 267 5.19 10.09 -0.69
N THR A 268 4.33 9.43 -1.45
CA THR A 268 2.97 9.03 -1.02
C THR A 268 2.97 8.10 0.20
N PRO A 269 3.67 6.95 0.21
CA PRO A 269 3.74 6.07 1.36
C PRO A 269 4.45 6.71 2.55
N ILE A 270 5.38 7.65 2.34
CA ILE A 270 6.00 8.41 3.42
C ILE A 270 4.94 9.24 4.16
N VAL A 271 4.09 9.98 3.45
CA VAL A 271 3.00 10.77 4.07
C VAL A 271 1.97 9.85 4.73
N ALA A 272 1.59 8.75 4.09
CA ALA A 272 0.69 7.76 4.68
C ALA A 272 1.27 7.18 5.99
N GLY A 273 2.55 6.89 6.03
CA GLY A 273 3.25 6.45 7.24
C GLY A 273 3.27 7.50 8.35
N PHE A 274 3.43 8.79 8.02
CA PHE A 274 3.34 9.87 9.00
C PHE A 274 1.95 9.99 9.61
N LEU A 275 0.92 9.86 8.78
CA LEU A 275 -0.47 9.83 9.24
C LEU A 275 -0.74 8.60 10.13
N ALA A 276 -0.13 7.45 9.83
CA ALA A 276 -0.22 6.27 10.69
C ALA A 276 0.46 6.48 12.06
N MET A 277 1.63 7.11 12.10
CA MET A 277 2.27 7.49 13.35
C MET A 277 1.41 8.50 14.14
N ALA A 278 0.77 9.45 13.46
CA ALA A 278 -0.12 10.42 14.08
C ALA A 278 -1.39 9.74 14.64
N ARG A 279 -2.00 8.83 13.89
CA ARG A 279 -3.16 8.02 14.34
C ARG A 279 -2.81 7.19 15.57
N GLN A 280 -1.63 6.55 15.59
CA GLN A 280 -1.13 5.82 16.76
C GLN A 280 -1.01 6.72 17.98
N LYS A 281 -0.45 7.91 17.81
CA LYS A 281 -0.19 8.83 18.92
C LYS A 281 -1.46 9.50 19.43
N TRP A 282 -2.38 9.81 18.53
CA TRP A 282 -3.59 10.56 18.79
C TRP A 282 -4.82 9.71 18.42
N PRO A 283 -5.10 8.62 19.15
CA PRO A 283 -6.15 7.65 18.75
C PRO A 283 -7.55 8.26 18.79
N ASP A 284 -7.77 9.26 19.64
CA ASP A 284 -9.07 9.94 19.78
C ASP A 284 -9.27 11.07 18.76
N ALA A 285 -8.24 11.45 17.99
CA ALA A 285 -8.36 12.48 16.97
C ALA A 285 -9.20 11.97 15.79
N THR A 286 -10.12 12.79 15.30
CA THR A 286 -10.85 12.47 14.08
C THR A 286 -9.90 12.52 12.86
N SER A 287 -10.31 11.89 11.77
CA SER A 287 -9.53 11.97 10.51
C SER A 287 -9.41 13.40 10.00
N ASN A 288 -10.46 14.22 10.17
CA ASN A 288 -10.40 15.64 9.83
C ASN A 288 -9.35 16.37 10.66
N GLN A 289 -9.27 16.10 11.97
CA GLN A 289 -8.26 16.69 12.84
C GLN A 289 -6.83 16.24 12.48
N LEU A 290 -6.66 14.99 12.02
CA LEU A 290 -5.36 14.53 11.52
C LEU A 290 -5.00 15.18 10.16
N LEU A 291 -5.98 15.45 9.30
CA LEU A 291 -5.78 16.23 8.08
C LEU A 291 -5.45 17.69 8.39
N GLN A 292 -6.14 18.30 9.36
CA GLN A 292 -5.78 19.64 9.86
C GLN A 292 -4.35 19.66 10.41
N LEU A 293 -4.00 18.66 11.22
CA LEU A 293 -2.65 18.50 11.74
C LEU A 293 -1.63 18.45 10.59
N LEU A 294 -1.87 17.65 9.57
CA LEU A 294 -0.98 17.54 8.42
C LEU A 294 -0.76 18.90 7.75
N VAL A 295 -1.82 19.63 7.42
CA VAL A 295 -1.69 20.90 6.66
C VAL A 295 -1.11 22.04 7.47
N HIS A 296 -1.27 22.02 8.80
CA HIS A 296 -0.78 23.08 9.69
C HIS A 296 0.61 22.83 10.27
N THR A 297 1.20 21.63 10.09
CA THR A 297 2.50 21.27 10.66
C THR A 297 3.58 21.00 9.62
N THR A 298 3.33 21.36 8.35
CA THR A 298 4.31 21.29 7.26
C THR A 298 5.43 22.30 7.42
N VAL A 299 6.60 22.00 6.86
CA VAL A 299 7.68 22.97 6.71
C VAL A 299 7.41 23.79 5.44
N ASN A 300 7.09 25.07 5.63
CA ASN A 300 6.79 25.98 4.55
C ASN A 300 7.35 27.38 4.88
N PRO A 301 8.59 27.70 4.45
CA PRO A 301 9.23 28.94 4.81
C PRO A 301 8.55 30.18 4.18
N ASP A 302 7.85 30.01 3.06
CA ASP A 302 7.17 31.12 2.37
C ASP A 302 5.75 31.36 2.91
N GLY A 303 5.22 30.44 3.72
CA GLY A 303 3.85 30.47 4.25
C GLY A 303 2.78 30.26 3.19
N GLY A 304 1.58 29.87 3.64
CA GLY A 304 0.43 29.64 2.76
C GLY A 304 0.55 28.43 1.85
N TRP A 305 -0.44 28.26 0.99
CA TRP A 305 -0.47 27.18 0.00
C TRP A 305 0.17 27.59 -1.33
N ASN A 306 0.89 26.67 -1.98
CA ASN A 306 1.39 26.83 -3.34
C ASN A 306 1.18 25.58 -4.17
N GLN A 307 1.15 25.72 -5.50
CA GLN A 307 0.85 24.63 -6.43
C GLN A 307 1.92 23.54 -6.52
N TYR A 308 3.11 23.71 -5.95
CA TYR A 308 4.24 22.78 -6.07
C TYR A 308 4.40 21.88 -4.85
N THR A 309 4.22 22.44 -3.67
CA THR A 309 4.36 21.72 -2.39
C THR A 309 3.11 21.77 -1.51
N GLY A 310 2.02 22.31 -2.04
CA GLY A 310 0.78 22.48 -1.28
C GLY A 310 0.98 23.39 -0.07
N TYR A 311 0.60 22.90 1.11
CA TYR A 311 0.85 23.60 2.38
C TYR A 311 2.31 23.52 2.84
N GLY A 312 3.16 22.73 2.18
CA GLY A 312 4.58 22.58 2.46
C GLY A 312 5.03 21.13 2.54
N VAL A 313 6.28 20.91 2.94
CA VAL A 313 6.87 19.57 3.12
C VAL A 313 6.39 18.98 4.44
N ALA A 314 5.83 17.79 4.41
CA ALA A 314 5.33 17.08 5.59
C ALA A 314 6.45 16.87 6.63
N SER A 315 6.15 17.12 7.90
CA SER A 315 7.10 17.03 9.00
C SER A 315 6.58 16.11 10.11
N PRO A 316 7.06 14.87 10.21
CA PRO A 316 6.62 13.97 11.28
C PRO A 316 6.99 14.51 12.66
N ALA A 317 8.11 15.21 12.80
CA ALA A 317 8.53 15.78 14.08
C ALA A 317 7.53 16.81 14.60
N THR A 318 7.04 17.70 13.71
CA THR A 318 6.05 18.72 14.10
C THR A 318 4.68 18.08 14.36
N MET A 319 4.24 17.14 13.51
CA MET A 319 3.00 16.38 13.71
C MET A 319 2.98 15.67 15.06
N MET A 320 4.07 15.03 15.44
CA MET A 320 4.15 14.31 16.72
C MET A 320 4.24 15.25 17.93
N ASN A 321 4.52 16.52 17.76
CA ASN A 321 4.65 17.49 18.87
C ASN A 321 3.45 18.48 18.95
N THR A 322 2.46 18.33 18.07
CA THR A 322 1.30 19.22 17.99
C THR A 322 0.04 18.42 18.33
N ASP A 323 -0.74 18.87 19.30
CA ASP A 323 -2.00 18.22 19.65
C ASP A 323 -3.08 18.54 18.61
N PRO A 324 -3.65 17.55 17.92
CA PRO A 324 -4.68 17.77 16.91
C PRO A 324 -6.02 18.23 17.48
N SER A 325 -6.28 18.05 18.78
CA SER A 325 -7.53 18.49 19.43
C SER A 325 -7.75 20.00 19.39
N GLN A 326 -6.67 20.78 19.17
CA GLN A 326 -6.76 22.23 18.98
C GLN A 326 -7.40 22.64 17.65
N TYR A 327 -7.50 21.71 16.69
CA TYR A 327 -8.08 21.98 15.38
C TYR A 327 -9.55 21.57 15.31
N PRO A 328 -10.36 22.28 14.49
CA PRO A 328 -11.76 21.91 14.29
C PRO A 328 -11.87 20.55 13.59
N ASP A 329 -12.95 19.82 13.88
CA ASP A 329 -13.32 18.60 13.16
C ASP A 329 -13.98 18.93 11.81
N VAL A 330 -13.20 19.55 10.94
CA VAL A 330 -13.61 19.97 9.59
C VAL A 330 -12.52 19.56 8.61
N ASN A 331 -12.92 18.89 7.52
CA ASN A 331 -11.97 18.44 6.51
C ASN A 331 -11.36 19.64 5.76
N PRO A 332 -10.04 19.91 5.89
CA PRO A 332 -9.39 21.05 5.20
C PRO A 332 -9.28 20.83 3.69
N LEU A 333 -9.59 19.63 3.19
CA LEU A 333 -9.52 19.24 1.79
C LEU A 333 -10.92 19.02 1.17
N ALA A 334 -12.00 19.47 1.85
CA ALA A 334 -13.37 19.30 1.38
C ALA A 334 -13.65 20.02 0.05
N ASP A 335 -12.92 21.11 -0.19
CA ASP A 335 -12.97 21.84 -1.46
C ASP A 335 -11.52 22.15 -1.93
N LYS A 336 -11.13 21.56 -3.04
CA LYS A 336 -9.85 21.84 -3.70
C LYS A 336 -9.97 22.82 -4.86
N GLY A 337 -11.16 23.42 -5.03
CA GLY A 337 -11.46 24.30 -6.16
C GLY A 337 -11.72 23.53 -7.46
N GLY A 338 -11.98 24.27 -8.53
CA GLY A 338 -12.14 23.69 -9.86
C GLY A 338 -13.29 22.66 -10.01
N GLY A 339 -14.27 22.67 -9.10
CA GLY A 339 -15.37 21.69 -9.09
C GLY A 339 -14.96 20.32 -8.57
N SER A 340 -14.02 20.26 -7.63
CA SER A 340 -13.65 19.01 -6.98
C SER A 340 -14.84 18.39 -6.23
N SER A 341 -14.89 17.06 -6.18
CA SER A 341 -15.97 16.22 -5.63
C SER A 341 -15.34 15.06 -4.84
N PRO A 342 -16.03 14.43 -3.85
CA PRO A 342 -17.37 14.77 -3.40
C PRO A 342 -17.43 16.09 -2.64
N THR A 343 -18.53 16.84 -2.84
CA THR A 343 -18.84 18.01 -2.03
C THR A 343 -19.41 17.61 -0.67
N PRO A 344 -19.46 18.50 0.34
CA PRO A 344 -20.13 18.22 1.61
C PRO A 344 -21.58 17.76 1.42
N GLU A 345 -22.30 18.30 0.44
CA GLU A 345 -23.69 17.92 0.12
C GLU A 345 -23.75 16.51 -0.49
N GLU A 346 -22.79 16.13 -1.32
CA GLU A 346 -22.68 14.77 -1.87
C GLU A 346 -22.34 13.76 -0.78
N ILE A 347 -21.45 14.09 0.16
CA ILE A 347 -21.18 13.26 1.34
C ILE A 347 -22.46 13.07 2.15
N ALA A 348 -23.23 14.14 2.37
CA ALA A 348 -24.52 14.04 3.05
C ALA A 348 -25.51 13.13 2.30
N GLN A 349 -25.60 13.21 0.96
CA GLN A 349 -26.42 12.31 0.16
C GLN A 349 -26.03 10.83 0.32
N TYR A 350 -24.73 10.54 0.38
CA TYR A 350 -24.26 9.19 0.67
C TYR A 350 -24.70 8.74 2.09
N VAL A 351 -24.44 9.56 3.11
CA VAL A 351 -24.82 9.26 4.51
C VAL A 351 -26.33 9.10 4.67
N ASP A 352 -27.12 9.93 3.98
CA ASP A 352 -28.59 9.84 3.97
C ASP A 352 -29.12 8.62 3.21
N GLY A 353 -28.26 7.91 2.47
CA GLY A 353 -28.65 6.71 1.71
C GLY A 353 -29.58 7.01 0.54
N VAL A 354 -29.47 8.18 -0.08
CA VAL A 354 -30.33 8.58 -1.23
C VAL A 354 -29.65 8.39 -2.58
N VAL A 355 -28.37 7.98 -2.59
CA VAL A 355 -27.63 7.70 -3.83
C VAL A 355 -28.14 6.39 -4.44
N PRO A 356 -28.37 6.34 -5.77
CA PRO A 356 -28.78 5.10 -6.43
C PRO A 356 -27.81 3.94 -6.14
N PRO A 357 -28.30 2.78 -5.70
CA PRO A 357 -27.42 1.63 -5.37
C PRO A 357 -26.53 1.17 -6.54
N ALA A 358 -26.93 1.39 -7.77
CA ALA A 358 -26.12 1.06 -8.95
C ALA A 358 -24.79 1.84 -9.03
N GLU A 359 -24.71 2.99 -8.35
CA GLU A 359 -23.48 3.80 -8.26
C GLU A 359 -22.61 3.43 -7.06
N ILE A 360 -23.13 2.62 -6.13
CA ILE A 360 -22.42 2.17 -4.93
C ILE A 360 -21.85 0.78 -5.21
N VAL A 361 -20.54 0.68 -5.35
CA VAL A 361 -19.86 -0.58 -5.67
C VAL A 361 -19.15 -1.14 -4.44
N PHE A 362 -19.28 -2.44 -4.17
CA PHE A 362 -18.53 -3.18 -3.14
C PHE A 362 -18.58 -2.56 -1.72
N ASP A 363 -19.62 -1.77 -1.41
CA ASP A 363 -19.85 -1.20 -0.09
C ASP A 363 -20.80 -2.08 0.72
N ASN A 364 -20.27 -2.75 1.76
CA ASN A 364 -21.04 -3.65 2.61
C ASN A 364 -21.85 -2.92 3.71
N SER A 365 -21.70 -1.62 3.83
CA SER A 365 -22.38 -0.80 4.84
C SER A 365 -23.50 0.07 4.29
N TYR A 366 -23.60 0.20 2.97
CA TYR A 366 -24.55 1.12 2.35
C TYR A 366 -25.99 0.67 2.54
N THR A 367 -26.82 1.57 3.06
CA THR A 367 -28.26 1.35 3.25
C THR A 367 -29.03 2.38 2.41
N TYR A 368 -29.71 1.91 1.36
CA TYR A 368 -30.55 2.77 0.54
C TYR A 368 -31.82 3.18 1.31
N ARG A 369 -32.09 4.46 1.35
CA ARG A 369 -33.23 5.08 2.04
C ARG A 369 -34.02 6.00 1.11
N GLY A 370 -33.77 5.92 -0.20
CA GLY A 370 -34.50 6.70 -1.19
C GLY A 370 -35.97 6.29 -1.30
N LEU A 371 -36.75 7.07 -2.06
CA LEU A 371 -38.17 6.84 -2.25
C LEU A 371 -38.50 5.88 -3.42
N ASP A 372 -37.55 5.68 -4.33
CA ASP A 372 -37.71 4.83 -5.51
C ASP A 372 -37.10 3.45 -5.27
N GLU A 373 -37.95 2.51 -4.91
CA GLU A 373 -37.56 1.12 -4.62
C GLU A 373 -37.17 0.34 -5.91
N SER A 374 -37.54 0.83 -7.10
CA SER A 374 -37.25 0.15 -8.36
C SER A 374 -35.76 0.09 -8.68
N VAL A 375 -34.96 1.02 -8.11
CA VAL A 375 -33.52 1.06 -8.28
C VAL A 375 -32.77 -0.04 -7.51
N LEU A 376 -33.40 -0.71 -6.54
CA LEU A 376 -32.75 -1.74 -5.71
C LEU A 376 -32.32 -2.98 -6.52
N GLY A 377 -33.02 -3.27 -7.62
CA GLY A 377 -32.69 -4.38 -8.50
C GLY A 377 -31.58 -4.08 -9.54
N ALA A 378 -31.16 -2.84 -9.64
CA ALA A 378 -30.24 -2.38 -10.69
C ALA A 378 -28.76 -2.30 -10.21
N THR A 379 -28.44 -2.84 -9.03
CA THR A 379 -27.12 -2.73 -8.42
C THR A 379 -26.15 -3.78 -8.96
N THR A 380 -24.89 -3.36 -9.17
CA THR A 380 -23.74 -4.25 -9.38
C THR A 380 -23.04 -4.58 -8.07
N ASN A 381 -23.49 -4.02 -6.94
CA ASN A 381 -22.92 -4.25 -5.61
C ASN A 381 -23.14 -5.72 -5.19
N PRO A 382 -22.08 -6.51 -4.92
CA PRO A 382 -22.22 -7.88 -4.43
C PRO A 382 -22.72 -7.97 -2.99
N TYR A 383 -22.72 -6.86 -2.24
CA TYR A 383 -23.24 -6.81 -0.89
C TYR A 383 -24.73 -6.44 -0.90
N PRO A 384 -25.53 -7.02 0.00
CA PRO A 384 -26.94 -6.69 0.11
C PRO A 384 -27.12 -5.20 0.42
N THR A 385 -27.95 -4.54 -0.40
CA THR A 385 -28.43 -3.20 -0.09
C THR A 385 -29.72 -3.31 0.70
N HIS A 386 -29.77 -2.68 1.86
CA HIS A 386 -30.92 -2.75 2.76
C HIS A 386 -31.74 -1.47 2.68
N LEU A 387 -33.07 -1.60 2.76
CA LEU A 387 -33.95 -0.47 3.03
C LEU A 387 -33.76 -0.04 4.47
N GLY A 388 -33.24 1.19 4.66
CA GLY A 388 -33.15 1.79 5.97
C GLY A 388 -34.41 2.57 6.33
N THR A 389 -34.54 2.89 7.61
CA THR A 389 -35.54 3.84 8.09
C THR A 389 -34.99 5.25 7.99
N SER A 390 -35.59 6.13 7.20
CA SER A 390 -35.28 7.56 7.21
C SER A 390 -36.57 8.39 7.34
N PRO A 391 -36.48 9.62 7.83
CA PRO A 391 -37.63 10.53 7.81
C PRO A 391 -38.22 10.72 6.41
N ARG A 392 -37.40 10.68 5.37
CA ARG A 392 -37.87 10.77 3.97
C ARG A 392 -38.67 9.56 3.55
N TYR A 393 -38.31 8.36 4.00
CA TYR A 393 -39.01 7.12 3.68
C TYR A 393 -40.39 7.05 4.34
N HIS A 394 -40.56 7.66 5.51
CA HIS A 394 -41.80 7.69 6.26
C HIS A 394 -42.64 8.94 6.02
N ALA A 395 -42.17 9.88 5.20
CA ALA A 395 -42.88 11.12 4.86
C ALA A 395 -43.89 10.96 3.70
N LYS A 396 -44.30 9.73 3.34
CA LYS A 396 -45.34 9.46 2.33
C LYS A 396 -46.73 9.72 2.90
#